data_84bae480c91e5ba93b0880a859abf853
#
_entry.id   84bae480c91e5ba93b0880a859abf853
#
_cell.length_a   1.000
_cell.length_b   1.000
_cell.length_c   1.000
_cell.angle_alpha   90.00
_cell.angle_beta   90.00
_cell.angle_gamma   90.00
#
_symmetry.space_group_name_H-M   'P 1'
#
loop_
_entity.id
_entity.type
_entity.pdbx_description
1 polymer ?
#
loop_
_entity_poly.entity_id
_entity_poly.type
_entity_poly.pdbx_seq_one_letter_code
_entity_poly.pdbx_strand_id
1 'polypeptide(L)'
;RHYTFSESDLSIIRQRRGPANRLGFAVQLCYLRFPGVILGADEPPFPPLLRLVANQLKVGIESWDEYGQREQTRREHLVELQTVFGFQPFTIGHYRQAVQLLTELAMQTDKGIVLARALIEHLRRQSVIVPALNAVERASAEAITRANRRLYDALAEPLTDVHRRRLDDLLKRRDNGKTTWLAWLRQSPVKPNSRHMLEHIERLKAWQALDLPSGIERLVHQNRLLKIAREGGQMTPADLAKFEPQRRYATLVALAIEGMATVTDEIIDLHDRILGKLFNAAKNKHQQQFQASGKAINAKVRLFGRIGQALIEAKQAGRDPFA
;
A
#
# COMPACT_ATOMS: atom_id res chain seq x y z
N ARG A 1 -30.86 -11.01 8.87
CA ARG A 1 -30.80 -10.78 10.32
C ARG A 1 -31.16 -9.33 10.70
N HIS A 2 -30.61 -8.32 10.02
CA HIS A 2 -30.87 -6.91 10.35
C HIS A 2 -32.24 -6.40 9.89
N TYR A 3 -32.89 -7.07 8.93
CA TYR A 3 -34.13 -6.63 8.29
C TYR A 3 -35.32 -7.51 8.60
N THR A 4 -35.17 -8.46 9.55
CA THR A 4 -36.27 -9.31 10.05
C THR A 4 -36.72 -8.78 11.39
N PHE A 5 -38.03 -8.62 11.57
CA PHE A 5 -38.63 -8.11 12.79
C PHE A 5 -38.92 -9.26 13.74
N SER A 6 -38.59 -9.05 15.02
CA SER A 6 -39.05 -9.88 16.12
C SER A 6 -40.49 -9.56 16.49
N GLU A 7 -41.15 -10.39 17.29
CA GLU A 7 -42.47 -10.08 17.79
C GLU A 7 -42.51 -8.79 18.63
N SER A 8 -41.43 -8.49 19.36
CA SER A 8 -41.30 -7.21 20.07
C SER A 8 -41.21 -6.03 19.10
N ASP A 9 -40.44 -6.16 18.00
CA ASP A 9 -40.44 -5.11 16.97
C ASP A 9 -41.80 -4.89 16.35
N LEU A 10 -42.46 -6.00 15.97
CA LEU A 10 -43.81 -5.93 15.37
C LEU A 10 -44.83 -5.33 16.32
N SER A 11 -44.74 -5.61 17.62
CA SER A 11 -45.59 -5.00 18.64
C SER A 11 -45.48 -3.46 18.65
N ILE A 12 -44.24 -2.95 18.59
CA ILE A 12 -43.99 -1.51 18.56
C ILE A 12 -44.45 -0.90 17.23
N ILE A 13 -44.13 -1.54 16.09
CA ILE A 13 -44.54 -1.06 14.77
C ILE A 13 -46.03 -1.00 14.61
N ARG A 14 -46.77 -2.00 15.12
CA ARG A 14 -48.26 -2.06 15.05
C ARG A 14 -48.97 -0.94 15.83
N GLN A 15 -48.33 -0.32 16.81
CA GLN A 15 -48.85 0.84 17.52
C GLN A 15 -48.96 2.10 16.65
N ARG A 16 -48.25 2.11 15.49
CA ARG A 16 -48.33 3.26 14.56
C ARG A 16 -49.64 3.28 13.82
N ARG A 17 -50.20 4.48 13.68
CA ARG A 17 -51.52 4.71 13.08
C ARG A 17 -51.44 4.64 11.55
N GLY A 18 -52.16 3.72 10.96
CA GLY A 18 -52.26 3.57 9.51
C GLY A 18 -51.06 2.81 8.86
N PRO A 19 -51.25 2.28 7.63
CA PRO A 19 -50.30 1.48 6.93
C PRO A 19 -49.01 2.26 6.56
N ALA A 20 -49.14 3.51 6.12
CA ALA A 20 -48.04 4.38 5.74
C ALA A 20 -47.04 4.60 6.90
N ASN A 21 -47.57 4.94 8.11
CA ASN A 21 -46.69 5.17 9.27
C ASN A 21 -46.06 3.88 9.78
N ARG A 22 -46.75 2.73 9.72
CA ARG A 22 -46.17 1.43 10.07
C ARG A 22 -45.01 1.06 9.12
N LEU A 23 -45.24 1.21 7.83
CA LEU A 23 -44.21 0.92 6.81
C LEU A 23 -43.02 1.85 6.97
N GLY A 24 -43.24 3.16 7.09
CA GLY A 24 -42.19 4.13 7.23
C GLY A 24 -41.35 3.99 8.49
N PHE A 25 -41.99 3.74 9.64
CA PHE A 25 -41.30 3.47 10.90
C PHE A 25 -40.45 2.23 10.83
N ALA A 26 -40.93 1.14 10.21
CA ALA A 26 -40.20 -0.10 10.05
C ALA A 26 -39.04 0.03 9.07
N VAL A 27 -39.20 0.77 7.97
CA VAL A 27 -38.13 1.06 7.04
C VAL A 27 -37.03 1.88 7.72
N GLN A 28 -37.36 2.94 8.45
CA GLN A 28 -36.38 3.72 9.21
C GLN A 28 -35.64 2.85 10.23
N LEU A 29 -36.35 1.94 10.95
CA LEU A 29 -35.70 0.98 11.86
C LEU A 29 -34.67 0.10 11.12
N CYS A 30 -35.01 -0.39 9.94
CA CYS A 30 -34.10 -1.17 9.12
C CYS A 30 -32.84 -0.38 8.76
N TYR A 31 -32.96 0.88 8.33
CA TYR A 31 -31.84 1.74 8.00
C TYR A 31 -30.98 2.08 9.22
N LEU A 32 -31.58 2.28 10.38
CA LEU A 32 -30.85 2.49 11.63
C LEU A 32 -30.09 1.21 12.07
N ARG A 33 -30.66 0.03 11.87
CA ARG A 33 -29.96 -1.25 12.14
C ARG A 33 -28.83 -1.51 11.17
N PHE A 34 -29.09 -1.23 9.90
CA PHE A 34 -28.09 -1.38 8.82
C PHE A 34 -28.54 -0.57 7.59
N PRO A 35 -27.69 0.34 7.08
CA PRO A 35 -26.28 0.58 7.39
C PRO A 35 -26.01 1.44 8.65
N GLY A 36 -26.98 1.84 9.39
CA GLY A 36 -26.84 2.65 10.61
C GLY A 36 -27.09 4.13 10.39
N VAL A 37 -27.79 4.49 9.30
CA VAL A 37 -28.10 5.87 8.90
C VAL A 37 -29.59 6.17 9.04
N ILE A 38 -29.93 7.46 9.04
CA ILE A 38 -31.30 7.94 8.88
C ILE A 38 -31.57 8.07 7.38
N LEU A 39 -32.66 7.47 6.89
CA LEU A 39 -33.08 7.69 5.51
C LEU A 39 -33.64 9.10 5.37
N GLY A 40 -33.10 9.89 4.47
CA GLY A 40 -33.51 11.27 4.18
C GLY A 40 -34.96 11.38 3.67
N ALA A 41 -35.49 12.59 3.70
CA ALA A 41 -36.87 12.83 3.23
C ALA A 41 -37.01 12.60 1.72
N ASP A 42 -35.99 13.05 0.98
CA ASP A 42 -35.95 13.01 -0.49
C ASP A 42 -35.26 11.75 -1.03
N GLU A 43 -34.84 10.83 -0.14
CA GLU A 43 -34.17 9.61 -0.52
C GLU A 43 -35.16 8.46 -0.61
N PRO A 44 -35.36 7.85 -1.78
CA PRO A 44 -36.18 6.65 -1.89
C PRO A 44 -35.49 5.47 -1.20
N PRO A 45 -36.22 4.63 -0.45
CA PRO A 45 -35.65 3.45 0.15
C PRO A 45 -35.24 2.44 -0.93
N PHE A 46 -34.25 1.63 -0.60
CA PHE A 46 -33.81 0.55 -1.49
C PHE A 46 -34.99 -0.38 -1.82
N PRO A 47 -35.40 -0.51 -3.11
CA PRO A 47 -36.67 -1.15 -3.47
C PRO A 47 -36.83 -2.60 -2.96
N PRO A 48 -35.78 -3.46 -2.97
CA PRO A 48 -35.89 -4.81 -2.40
C PRO A 48 -36.14 -4.80 -0.89
N LEU A 49 -35.57 -3.84 -0.14
CA LEU A 49 -35.80 -3.69 1.29
C LEU A 49 -37.24 -3.24 1.57
N LEU A 50 -37.73 -2.25 0.82
CA LEU A 50 -39.09 -1.78 0.94
C LEU A 50 -40.12 -2.92 0.74
N ARG A 51 -39.90 -3.75 -0.32
CA ARG A 51 -40.76 -4.93 -0.58
C ARG A 51 -40.70 -5.94 0.58
N LEU A 52 -39.49 -6.21 1.09
CA LEU A 52 -39.31 -7.14 2.20
C LEU A 52 -40.07 -6.68 3.45
N VAL A 53 -39.97 -5.38 3.78
CA VAL A 53 -40.64 -4.79 4.97
C VAL A 53 -42.14 -4.77 4.76
N ALA A 54 -42.64 -4.34 3.60
CA ALA A 54 -44.06 -4.32 3.27
C ALA A 54 -44.69 -5.72 3.41
N ASN A 55 -44.01 -6.76 2.89
CA ASN A 55 -44.45 -8.14 3.00
C ASN A 55 -44.53 -8.62 4.48
N GLN A 56 -43.51 -8.29 5.31
CA GLN A 56 -43.50 -8.67 6.72
C GLN A 56 -44.65 -8.01 7.50
N LEU A 57 -45.02 -6.79 7.13
CA LEU A 57 -46.08 -6.02 7.76
C LEU A 57 -47.48 -6.29 7.15
N LYS A 58 -47.54 -6.99 6.03
CA LYS A 58 -48.75 -7.24 5.22
C LYS A 58 -49.43 -5.91 4.82
N VAL A 59 -48.65 -4.93 4.35
CA VAL A 59 -49.10 -3.62 3.85
C VAL A 59 -48.67 -3.45 2.38
N GLY A 60 -49.42 -2.61 1.65
CA GLY A 60 -49.06 -2.28 0.26
C GLY A 60 -47.83 -1.39 0.21
N ILE A 61 -47.00 -1.59 -0.82
CA ILE A 61 -45.77 -0.81 -1.07
C ILE A 61 -46.09 0.66 -1.33
N GLU A 62 -47.19 0.93 -1.99
CA GLU A 62 -47.76 2.27 -2.28
C GLU A 62 -47.96 3.12 -1.04
N SER A 63 -48.14 2.49 0.11
CA SER A 63 -48.24 3.19 1.40
C SER A 63 -46.96 4.00 1.73
N TRP A 64 -45.84 3.72 1.08
CA TRP A 64 -44.62 4.52 1.24
C TRP A 64 -44.78 5.96 0.75
N ASP A 65 -45.49 6.17 -0.34
CA ASP A 65 -45.69 7.50 -0.96
C ASP A 65 -46.45 8.46 -0.03
N GLU A 66 -47.23 7.91 0.88
CA GLU A 66 -47.96 8.67 1.91
C GLU A 66 -47.13 8.90 3.18
N TYR A 67 -46.00 8.19 3.34
CA TYR A 67 -45.16 8.28 4.53
C TYR A 67 -44.39 9.58 4.57
N GLY A 68 -44.49 10.27 5.68
CA GLY A 68 -43.64 11.43 5.94
C GLY A 68 -43.97 12.67 5.12
N GLN A 69 -45.15 12.75 4.50
CA GLN A 69 -45.64 14.01 3.91
C GLN A 69 -45.63 15.17 4.94
N ARG A 70 -45.69 14.85 6.25
CA ARG A 70 -45.46 15.79 7.35
C ARG A 70 -44.09 15.53 7.97
N GLU A 71 -43.18 16.48 7.88
CA GLU A 71 -41.84 16.39 8.47
C GLU A 71 -41.85 16.08 9.96
N GLN A 72 -42.87 16.60 10.68
CA GLN A 72 -43.06 16.34 12.09
C GLN A 72 -43.23 14.85 12.40
N THR A 73 -43.99 14.09 11.61
CA THR A 73 -44.20 12.65 11.80
C THR A 73 -42.88 11.88 11.69
N ARG A 74 -42.03 12.25 10.75
CA ARG A 74 -40.71 11.62 10.59
C ARG A 74 -39.78 11.91 11.77
N ARG A 75 -39.83 13.15 12.30
CA ARG A 75 -39.02 13.54 13.48
C ARG A 75 -39.52 12.79 14.73
N GLU A 76 -40.84 12.70 14.95
CA GLU A 76 -41.41 11.96 16.08
C GLU A 76 -41.03 10.47 16.00
N HIS A 77 -41.14 9.85 14.84
CA HIS A 77 -40.73 8.47 14.64
C HIS A 77 -39.26 8.28 14.93
N LEU A 78 -38.38 9.20 14.50
CA LEU A 78 -36.95 9.11 14.77
C LEU A 78 -36.63 9.21 16.26
N VAL A 79 -37.22 10.15 16.96
CA VAL A 79 -37.08 10.30 18.44
C VAL A 79 -37.53 9.02 19.15
N GLU A 80 -38.63 8.43 18.71
CA GLU A 80 -39.16 7.21 19.30
C GLU A 80 -38.24 6.01 19.01
N LEU A 81 -37.74 5.87 17.76
CA LEU A 81 -36.77 4.84 17.39
C LEU A 81 -35.51 4.96 18.22
N GLN A 82 -35.03 6.18 18.46
CA GLN A 82 -33.89 6.43 19.34
C GLN A 82 -34.15 5.98 20.77
N THR A 83 -35.31 6.36 21.31
CA THR A 83 -35.68 6.06 22.71
C THR A 83 -35.91 4.57 22.93
N VAL A 84 -36.70 3.93 22.06
CA VAL A 84 -37.15 2.54 22.23
C VAL A 84 -36.07 1.53 21.88
N PHE A 85 -35.28 1.79 20.83
CA PHE A 85 -34.24 0.87 20.35
C PHE A 85 -32.83 1.29 20.79
N GLY A 86 -32.69 2.37 21.56
CA GLY A 86 -31.40 2.79 22.13
C GLY A 86 -30.41 3.41 21.11
N PHE A 87 -30.91 3.89 19.96
CA PHE A 87 -30.03 4.58 19.02
C PHE A 87 -29.69 5.99 19.52
N GLN A 88 -28.40 6.34 19.43
CA GLN A 88 -27.90 7.64 19.88
C GLN A 88 -27.56 8.54 18.70
N PRO A 89 -27.88 9.84 18.75
CA PRO A 89 -27.41 10.78 17.73
C PRO A 89 -25.89 10.95 17.81
N PHE A 90 -25.25 11.15 16.65
CA PHE A 90 -23.84 11.45 16.60
C PHE A 90 -23.57 12.86 17.14
N THR A 91 -22.76 12.95 18.20
CA THR A 91 -22.44 14.20 18.91
C THR A 91 -20.97 14.58 18.73
N ILE A 92 -20.60 15.79 19.19
CA ILE A 92 -19.21 16.23 19.23
C ILE A 92 -18.34 15.31 20.13
N GLY A 93 -18.92 14.70 21.16
CA GLY A 93 -18.26 13.70 22.00
C GLY A 93 -17.87 12.46 21.16
N HIS A 94 -18.81 11.94 20.38
CA HIS A 94 -18.57 10.82 19.46
C HIS A 94 -17.54 11.18 18.38
N TYR A 95 -17.55 12.42 17.86
CA TYR A 95 -16.55 12.88 16.91
C TYR A 95 -15.14 12.84 17.50
N ARG A 96 -14.95 13.34 18.72
CA ARG A 96 -13.64 13.33 19.40
C ARG A 96 -13.14 11.92 19.66
N GLN A 97 -14.01 11.03 20.11
CA GLN A 97 -13.69 9.60 20.30
C GLN A 97 -13.35 8.93 18.97
N ALA A 98 -14.11 9.21 17.91
CA ALA A 98 -13.83 8.73 16.56
C ALA A 98 -12.44 9.15 16.08
N VAL A 99 -12.08 10.42 16.19
CA VAL A 99 -10.76 10.91 15.82
C VAL A 99 -9.65 10.22 16.63
N GLN A 100 -9.85 10.02 17.93
CA GLN A 100 -8.88 9.31 18.75
C GLN A 100 -8.71 7.86 18.31
N LEU A 101 -9.80 7.11 18.15
CA LEU A 101 -9.80 5.73 17.67
C LEU A 101 -9.11 5.61 16.31
N LEU A 102 -9.52 6.47 15.36
CA LEU A 102 -8.97 6.46 14.02
C LEU A 102 -7.50 6.88 13.97
N THR A 103 -7.03 7.71 14.90
CA THR A 103 -5.61 8.09 14.99
C THR A 103 -4.74 6.87 15.26
N GLU A 104 -5.14 6.00 16.18
CA GLU A 104 -4.39 4.74 16.45
C GLU A 104 -4.37 3.82 15.23
N LEU A 105 -5.48 3.70 14.52
CA LEU A 105 -5.53 2.93 13.27
C LEU A 105 -4.68 3.60 12.17
N ALA A 106 -4.69 4.93 12.10
CA ALA A 106 -3.92 5.72 11.13
C ALA A 106 -2.40 5.64 11.35
N MET A 107 -1.93 5.18 12.51
CA MET A 107 -0.52 4.82 12.72
C MET A 107 -0.07 3.63 11.87
N GLN A 108 -1.01 2.82 11.38
CA GLN A 108 -0.71 1.64 10.56
C GLN A 108 -1.05 1.83 9.07
N THR A 109 -2.06 2.66 8.76
CA THR A 109 -2.55 2.90 7.39
C THR A 109 -3.10 4.32 7.22
N ASP A 110 -2.85 4.93 6.08
CA ASP A 110 -3.41 6.23 5.70
C ASP A 110 -4.57 6.13 4.70
N LYS A 111 -5.07 4.91 4.46
CA LYS A 111 -6.17 4.69 3.53
C LYS A 111 -7.49 5.16 4.14
N GLY A 112 -8.00 6.31 3.68
CA GLY A 112 -9.24 6.92 4.18
C GLY A 112 -10.43 5.97 4.17
N ILE A 113 -10.56 5.12 3.14
CA ILE A 113 -11.64 4.12 3.06
C ILE A 113 -11.59 3.08 4.19
N VAL A 114 -10.38 2.69 4.63
CA VAL A 114 -10.20 1.74 5.74
C VAL A 114 -10.62 2.41 7.05
N LEU A 115 -10.23 3.67 7.25
CA LEU A 115 -10.59 4.45 8.43
C LEU A 115 -12.10 4.70 8.48
N ALA A 116 -12.71 5.13 7.37
CA ALA A 116 -14.14 5.37 7.27
C ALA A 116 -14.95 4.11 7.59
N ARG A 117 -14.56 2.96 7.03
CA ARG A 117 -15.20 1.68 7.32
C ARG A 117 -15.08 1.30 8.79
N ALA A 118 -13.90 1.43 9.39
CA ALA A 118 -13.68 1.15 10.80
C ALA A 118 -14.54 2.04 11.70
N LEU A 119 -14.69 3.34 11.37
CA LEU A 119 -15.55 4.26 12.08
C LEU A 119 -17.02 3.85 11.99
N ILE A 120 -17.53 3.58 10.79
CA ILE A 120 -18.93 3.17 10.59
C ILE A 120 -19.24 1.89 11.38
N GLU A 121 -18.35 0.90 11.35
CA GLU A 121 -18.52 -0.33 12.12
C GLU A 121 -18.49 -0.07 13.63
N HIS A 122 -17.61 0.80 14.10
CA HIS A 122 -17.51 1.18 15.50
C HIS A 122 -18.80 1.87 16.00
N LEU A 123 -19.29 2.87 15.26
CA LEU A 123 -20.52 3.60 15.60
C LEU A 123 -21.73 2.66 15.64
N ARG A 124 -21.84 1.76 14.68
CA ARG A 124 -22.92 0.77 14.64
C ARG A 124 -22.93 -0.17 15.84
N ARG A 125 -21.74 -0.63 16.28
CA ARG A 125 -21.63 -1.47 17.48
C ARG A 125 -22.09 -0.76 18.75
N GLN A 126 -21.94 0.56 18.78
CA GLN A 126 -22.38 1.41 19.89
C GLN A 126 -23.81 1.91 19.73
N SER A 127 -24.55 1.46 18.71
CA SER A 127 -25.88 1.97 18.36
C SER A 127 -25.90 3.50 18.15
N VAL A 128 -24.78 4.07 17.71
CA VAL A 128 -24.68 5.48 17.33
C VAL A 128 -25.01 5.62 15.86
N ILE A 129 -25.91 6.54 15.55
CA ILE A 129 -26.33 6.83 14.17
C ILE A 129 -25.13 7.37 13.39
N VAL A 130 -24.83 6.74 12.25
CA VAL A 130 -23.73 7.14 11.40
C VAL A 130 -23.99 8.53 10.81
N PRO A 131 -23.11 9.50 11.01
CA PRO A 131 -23.30 10.85 10.50
C PRO A 131 -23.14 10.92 8.98
N ALA A 132 -23.45 12.09 8.41
CA ALA A 132 -23.23 12.36 6.99
C ALA A 132 -21.77 12.11 6.60
N LEU A 133 -21.54 11.71 5.34
CA LEU A 133 -20.24 11.29 4.81
C LEU A 133 -19.14 12.33 5.06
N ASN A 134 -19.44 13.61 4.92
CA ASN A 134 -18.49 14.70 5.16
C ASN A 134 -17.95 14.71 6.61
N ALA A 135 -18.72 14.27 7.60
CA ALA A 135 -18.24 14.18 8.98
C ALA A 135 -17.30 12.98 9.17
N VAL A 136 -17.59 11.85 8.49
CA VAL A 136 -16.71 10.68 8.47
C VAL A 136 -15.36 11.01 7.78
N GLU A 137 -15.42 11.70 6.65
CA GLU A 137 -14.24 12.16 5.91
C GLU A 137 -13.39 13.11 6.74
N ARG A 138 -14.00 14.11 7.39
CA ARG A 138 -13.29 15.05 8.27
C ARG A 138 -12.62 14.34 9.44
N ALA A 139 -13.33 13.43 10.10
CA ALA A 139 -12.73 12.65 11.21
C ALA A 139 -11.55 11.81 10.74
N SER A 140 -11.66 11.18 9.57
CA SER A 140 -10.58 10.39 8.97
C SER A 140 -9.38 11.26 8.59
N ALA A 141 -9.60 12.42 7.96
CA ALA A 141 -8.54 13.36 7.57
C ALA A 141 -7.81 13.94 8.80
N GLU A 142 -8.57 14.31 9.84
CA GLU A 142 -8.00 14.80 11.10
C GLU A 142 -7.17 13.71 11.79
N ALA A 143 -7.66 12.47 11.81
CA ALA A 143 -6.94 11.34 12.37
C ALA A 143 -5.61 11.06 11.62
N ILE A 144 -5.63 11.10 10.28
CA ILE A 144 -4.42 10.96 9.46
C ILE A 144 -3.42 12.09 9.78
N THR A 145 -3.90 13.32 9.91
CA THR A 145 -3.03 14.47 10.23
C THR A 145 -2.37 14.32 11.59
N ARG A 146 -3.15 13.90 12.62
CA ARG A 146 -2.61 13.62 13.95
C ARG A 146 -1.62 12.46 13.97
N ALA A 147 -1.92 11.38 13.24
CA ALA A 147 -1.03 10.24 13.10
C ALA A 147 0.27 10.64 12.39
N ASN A 148 0.20 11.41 11.30
CA ASN A 148 1.39 11.90 10.60
C ASN A 148 2.31 12.70 11.55
N ARG A 149 1.75 13.61 12.36
CA ARG A 149 2.52 14.37 13.32
C ARG A 149 3.25 13.45 14.32
N ARG A 150 2.52 12.48 14.90
CA ARG A 150 3.13 11.50 15.82
C ARG A 150 4.23 10.67 15.15
N LEU A 151 4.04 10.26 13.89
CA LEU A 151 5.05 9.53 13.12
C LEU A 151 6.30 10.39 12.87
N TYR A 152 6.11 11.65 12.52
CA TYR A 152 7.24 12.58 12.32
C TYR A 152 7.99 12.81 13.61
N ASP A 153 7.29 13.03 14.71
CA ASP A 153 7.90 13.21 16.02
C ASP A 153 8.68 11.94 16.44
N ALA A 154 8.08 10.74 16.28
CA ALA A 154 8.72 9.47 16.62
C ALA A 154 10.02 9.20 15.84
N LEU A 155 10.09 9.61 14.57
CA LEU A 155 11.30 9.47 13.75
C LEU A 155 12.32 10.59 13.96
N ALA A 156 11.88 11.78 14.38
CA ALA A 156 12.77 12.93 14.55
C ALA A 156 13.32 13.08 15.97
N GLU A 157 12.60 12.60 17.00
CA GLU A 157 12.97 12.73 18.41
C GLU A 157 14.30 12.02 18.76
N PRO A 158 14.56 10.77 18.27
CA PRO A 158 15.81 10.07 18.60
C PRO A 158 17.06 10.69 17.97
N LEU A 159 16.91 11.64 17.03
CA LEU A 159 18.03 12.21 16.28
C LEU A 159 18.81 13.22 17.12
N THR A 160 20.12 13.00 17.23
CA THR A 160 21.05 13.97 17.77
C THR A 160 21.34 15.10 16.78
N ASP A 161 21.97 16.17 17.22
CA ASP A 161 22.37 17.27 16.32
C ASP A 161 23.38 16.83 15.25
N VAL A 162 24.15 15.78 15.52
CA VAL A 162 25.06 15.19 14.52
C VAL A 162 24.25 14.52 13.42
N HIS A 163 23.24 13.71 13.77
CA HIS A 163 22.35 13.08 12.80
C HIS A 163 21.61 14.12 11.96
N ARG A 164 21.06 15.16 12.60
CA ARG A 164 20.35 16.24 11.90
C ARG A 164 21.23 16.96 10.89
N ARG A 165 22.47 17.29 11.28
CA ARG A 165 23.45 17.90 10.35
C ARG A 165 23.75 16.99 9.16
N ARG A 166 24.02 15.70 9.40
CA ARG A 166 24.28 14.74 8.32
C ARG A 166 23.10 14.60 7.36
N LEU A 167 21.87 14.61 7.90
CA LEU A 167 20.64 14.60 7.10
C LEU A 167 20.46 15.89 6.29
N ASP A 168 20.72 17.04 6.87
CA ASP A 168 20.66 18.33 6.16
C ASP A 168 21.73 18.43 5.08
N ASP A 169 22.91 17.81 5.27
CA ASP A 169 23.96 17.74 4.26
C ASP A 169 23.52 16.96 3.00
N LEU A 170 22.60 16.01 3.11
CA LEU A 170 22.02 15.34 1.95
C LEU A 170 21.35 16.30 0.96
N LEU A 171 20.80 17.40 1.45
CA LEU A 171 20.13 18.41 0.63
C LEU A 171 21.09 19.41 -0.02
N LYS A 172 22.36 19.43 0.39
CA LYS A 172 23.40 20.30 -0.16
C LYS A 172 23.95 19.73 -1.48
N ARG A 173 24.53 20.61 -2.28
CA ARG A 173 25.25 20.21 -3.50
C ARG A 173 26.53 19.47 -3.16
N ARG A 174 26.87 18.46 -3.97
CA ARG A 174 28.17 17.78 -3.93
C ARG A 174 29.26 18.70 -4.47
N ASP A 175 30.52 18.37 -4.18
CA ASP A 175 31.69 19.13 -4.61
C ASP A 175 31.78 19.30 -6.14
N ASN A 176 31.16 18.40 -6.92
CA ASN A 176 31.04 18.53 -8.38
C ASN A 176 30.07 19.63 -8.83
N GLY A 177 29.32 20.26 -7.91
CA GLY A 177 28.40 21.38 -8.12
C GLY A 177 27.13 21.07 -8.95
N LYS A 178 27.01 19.86 -9.54
CA LYS A 178 25.94 19.50 -10.48
C LYS A 178 24.70 18.92 -9.79
N THR A 179 24.89 18.11 -8.78
CA THR A 179 23.81 17.38 -8.11
C THR A 179 23.92 17.50 -6.61
N THR A 180 22.80 17.33 -5.88
CA THR A 180 22.81 17.20 -4.42
C THR A 180 23.22 15.78 -4.02
N TRP A 181 23.65 15.60 -2.78
CA TRP A 181 23.94 14.27 -2.23
C TRP A 181 22.73 13.35 -2.34
N LEU A 182 21.53 13.82 -1.97
CA LEU A 182 20.29 13.05 -2.04
C LEU A 182 19.94 12.65 -3.49
N ALA A 183 20.09 13.56 -4.45
CA ALA A 183 19.84 13.25 -5.85
C ALA A 183 20.79 12.19 -6.41
N TRP A 184 22.06 12.22 -5.99
CA TRP A 184 23.05 11.20 -6.36
C TRP A 184 22.73 9.85 -5.71
N LEU A 185 22.36 9.84 -4.43
CA LEU A 185 22.01 8.62 -3.71
C LEU A 185 20.80 7.89 -4.30
N ARG A 186 19.88 8.61 -4.93
CA ARG A 186 18.67 8.06 -5.56
C ARG A 186 18.86 7.54 -6.99
N GLN A 187 20.06 7.64 -7.55
CA GLN A 187 20.29 7.17 -8.92
C GLN A 187 20.32 5.65 -8.97
N SER A 188 19.48 5.06 -9.81
CA SER A 188 19.48 3.61 -10.06
C SER A 188 20.59 3.22 -11.07
N PRO A 189 21.07 1.95 -11.05
CA PRO A 189 22.10 1.46 -11.96
C PRO A 189 21.58 1.40 -13.40
N VAL A 190 22.39 1.90 -14.34
CA VAL A 190 22.03 1.89 -15.78
C VAL A 190 22.43 0.59 -16.47
N LYS A 191 23.61 0.02 -16.15
CA LYS A 191 24.15 -1.18 -16.80
C LYS A 191 24.86 -2.09 -15.79
N PRO A 192 24.73 -3.44 -15.91
CA PRO A 192 25.46 -4.38 -15.06
C PRO A 192 26.93 -4.49 -15.50
N ASN A 193 27.77 -3.76 -14.81
CA ASN A 193 29.23 -3.82 -14.91
C ASN A 193 29.87 -3.49 -13.55
N SER A 194 31.12 -3.84 -13.38
CA SER A 194 31.89 -3.67 -12.14
C SER A 194 31.95 -2.20 -11.67
N ARG A 195 32.05 -1.25 -12.61
CA ARG A 195 32.08 0.17 -12.27
C ARG A 195 30.80 0.64 -11.58
N HIS A 196 29.65 0.32 -12.16
CA HIS A 196 28.35 0.69 -11.55
C HIS A 196 28.12 -0.03 -10.22
N MET A 197 28.61 -1.27 -10.09
CA MET A 197 28.55 -1.98 -8.82
C MET A 197 29.36 -1.26 -7.73
N LEU A 198 30.58 -0.80 -8.04
CA LEU A 198 31.40 -0.01 -7.12
C LEU A 198 30.72 1.32 -6.75
N GLU A 199 30.13 2.03 -7.73
CA GLU A 199 29.36 3.25 -7.48
C GLU A 199 28.17 3.00 -6.54
N HIS A 200 27.50 1.85 -6.62
CA HIS A 200 26.40 1.48 -5.71
C HIS A 200 26.90 1.14 -4.31
N ILE A 201 28.05 0.47 -4.20
CA ILE A 201 28.71 0.24 -2.91
C ILE A 201 29.09 1.57 -2.25
N GLU A 202 29.57 2.54 -3.01
CA GLU A 202 29.84 3.89 -2.48
C GLU A 202 28.55 4.59 -1.99
N ARG A 203 27.43 4.45 -2.70
CA ARG A 203 26.14 4.97 -2.26
C ARG A 203 25.66 4.29 -0.99
N LEU A 204 25.78 2.97 -0.90
CA LEU A 204 25.43 2.24 0.31
C LEU A 204 26.26 2.72 1.51
N LYS A 205 27.57 2.87 1.35
CA LYS A 205 28.46 3.42 2.38
C LYS A 205 28.06 4.84 2.77
N ALA A 206 27.65 5.68 1.82
CA ALA A 206 27.20 7.04 2.09
C ALA A 206 25.87 7.08 2.88
N TRP A 207 24.95 6.15 2.58
CA TRP A 207 23.74 5.96 3.39
C TRP A 207 24.06 5.49 4.81
N GLN A 208 24.96 4.52 4.96
CA GLN A 208 25.42 3.99 6.25
C GLN A 208 26.14 5.04 7.09
N ALA A 209 26.87 5.97 6.45
CA ALA A 209 27.58 7.05 7.12
C ALA A 209 26.66 8.07 7.82
N LEU A 210 25.35 8.03 7.56
CA LEU A 210 24.36 8.78 8.34
C LEU A 210 24.32 8.32 9.80
N ASP A 211 24.69 7.03 10.03
CA ASP A 211 24.82 6.42 11.36
C ASP A 211 23.57 6.65 12.22
N LEU A 212 22.40 6.35 11.62
CA LEU A 212 21.10 6.57 12.26
C LEU A 212 20.97 5.74 13.54
N PRO A 213 20.18 6.20 14.52
CA PRO A 213 19.96 5.46 15.75
C PRO A 213 19.46 4.05 15.49
N SER A 214 20.07 3.06 16.15
CA SER A 214 19.68 1.66 16.02
C SER A 214 18.22 1.44 16.39
N GLY A 215 17.48 0.71 15.55
CA GLY A 215 16.08 0.38 15.79
C GLY A 215 15.08 1.49 15.43
N ILE A 216 15.54 2.61 14.86
CA ILE A 216 14.66 3.73 14.47
C ILE A 216 13.57 3.25 13.47
N GLU A 217 13.87 2.26 12.65
CA GLU A 217 12.94 1.65 11.71
C GLU A 217 11.75 0.94 12.37
N ARG A 218 11.87 0.58 13.65
CA ARG A 218 10.85 -0.12 14.44
C ARG A 218 9.91 0.81 15.18
N LEU A 219 10.22 2.10 15.26
CA LEU A 219 9.41 3.09 15.98
C LEU A 219 8.07 3.37 15.29
N VAL A 220 7.99 3.08 13.99
CA VAL A 220 6.78 3.30 13.20
C VAL A 220 6.44 2.07 12.37
N HIS A 221 5.16 1.92 12.06
CA HIS A 221 4.70 0.80 11.25
C HIS A 221 5.31 0.87 9.83
N GLN A 222 5.80 -0.27 9.32
CA GLN A 222 6.50 -0.35 8.04
C GLN A 222 5.73 0.27 6.88
N ASN A 223 4.41 0.04 6.78
CA ASN A 223 3.59 0.64 5.71
C ASN A 223 3.64 2.17 5.73
N ARG A 224 3.69 2.77 6.93
CA ARG A 224 3.77 4.22 7.09
C ARG A 224 5.16 4.74 6.75
N LEU A 225 6.20 4.03 7.18
CA LEU A 225 7.59 4.35 6.83
C LEU A 225 7.78 4.36 5.31
N LEU A 226 7.35 3.28 4.61
CA LEU A 226 7.40 3.18 3.16
C LEU A 226 6.59 4.27 2.45
N LYS A 227 5.44 4.66 3.02
CA LYS A 227 4.64 5.76 2.46
C LYS A 227 5.38 7.08 2.54
N ILE A 228 5.96 7.42 3.71
CA ILE A 228 6.76 8.64 3.91
C ILE A 228 7.97 8.63 2.95
N ALA A 229 8.66 7.50 2.82
CA ALA A 229 9.79 7.37 1.90
C ALA A 229 9.39 7.57 0.44
N ARG A 230 8.27 6.99 -0.01
CA ARG A 230 7.77 7.15 -1.39
C ARG A 230 7.37 8.59 -1.70
N GLU A 231 6.66 9.24 -0.79
CA GLU A 231 6.29 10.66 -0.95
C GLU A 231 7.53 11.54 -1.01
N GLY A 232 8.46 11.35 -0.07
CA GLY A 232 9.73 12.05 -0.07
C GLY A 232 10.57 11.75 -1.33
N GLY A 233 10.49 10.51 -1.84
CA GLY A 233 11.19 10.06 -3.06
C GLY A 233 10.79 10.83 -4.32
N GLN A 234 9.54 11.31 -4.39
CA GLN A 234 9.02 12.10 -5.50
C GLN A 234 9.37 13.59 -5.41
N MET A 235 9.87 14.05 -4.27
CA MET A 235 10.17 15.47 -4.03
C MET A 235 11.60 15.81 -4.38
N THR A 236 11.79 17.07 -4.83
CA THR A 236 13.14 17.60 -5.01
C THR A 236 13.80 17.89 -3.67
N PRO A 237 15.15 17.89 -3.58
CA PRO A 237 15.85 18.31 -2.37
C PRO A 237 15.47 19.72 -1.91
N ALA A 238 15.17 20.62 -2.85
CA ALA A 238 14.72 21.98 -2.55
C ALA A 238 13.33 22.03 -1.89
N ASP A 239 12.41 21.13 -2.29
CA ASP A 239 11.09 21.04 -1.68
C ASP A 239 11.16 20.41 -0.28
N LEU A 240 12.00 19.39 -0.11
CA LEU A 240 12.25 18.79 1.22
C LEU A 240 12.84 19.80 2.21
N ALA A 241 13.72 20.70 1.73
CA ALA A 241 14.30 21.74 2.57
C ALA A 241 13.26 22.75 3.13
N LYS A 242 12.11 22.90 2.45
CA LYS A 242 11.02 23.80 2.89
C LYS A 242 10.11 23.18 3.94
N PHE A 243 10.21 21.87 4.22
CA PHE A 243 9.38 21.24 5.23
C PHE A 243 9.72 21.72 6.63
N GLU A 244 8.72 21.67 7.52
CA GLU A 244 8.98 21.80 8.96
C GLU A 244 10.04 20.79 9.41
N PRO A 245 10.87 21.12 10.39
CA PRO A 245 12.01 20.29 10.82
C PRO A 245 11.62 18.83 11.10
N GLN A 246 10.56 18.58 11.86
CA GLN A 246 10.11 17.23 12.20
C GLN A 246 9.75 16.41 10.97
N ARG A 247 8.94 16.98 10.08
CA ARG A 247 8.55 16.33 8.82
C ARG A 247 9.77 16.12 7.92
N ARG A 248 10.66 17.10 7.82
CA ARG A 248 11.88 17.03 7.00
C ARG A 248 12.77 15.88 7.46
N TYR A 249 13.10 15.84 8.75
CA TYR A 249 13.96 14.78 9.29
C TYR A 249 13.31 13.42 9.22
N ALA A 250 12.04 13.28 9.57
CA ALA A 250 11.32 12.02 9.43
C ALA A 250 11.31 11.52 7.99
N THR A 251 11.13 12.43 7.02
CA THR A 251 11.15 12.06 5.59
C THR A 251 12.55 11.63 5.15
N LEU A 252 13.60 12.34 5.59
CA LEU A 252 14.99 11.99 5.27
C LEU A 252 15.41 10.66 5.92
N VAL A 253 15.00 10.40 7.15
CA VAL A 253 15.19 9.10 7.83
C VAL A 253 14.50 7.97 7.07
N ALA A 254 13.23 8.16 6.70
CA ALA A 254 12.49 7.16 5.93
C ALA A 254 13.16 6.89 4.57
N LEU A 255 13.62 7.94 3.89
CA LEU A 255 14.38 7.81 2.65
C LEU A 255 15.72 7.09 2.84
N ALA A 256 16.41 7.31 3.95
CA ALA A 256 17.67 6.64 4.22
C ALA A 256 17.46 5.14 4.49
N ILE A 257 16.45 4.78 5.27
CA ILE A 257 16.11 3.38 5.56
C ILE A 257 15.73 2.63 4.26
N GLU A 258 14.82 3.20 3.48
CA GLU A 258 14.40 2.62 2.20
C GLU A 258 15.53 2.62 1.16
N GLY A 259 16.32 3.70 1.13
CA GLY A 259 17.47 3.83 0.24
C GLY A 259 18.57 2.79 0.52
N MET A 260 18.87 2.50 1.79
CA MET A 260 19.80 1.43 2.16
C MET A 260 19.29 0.07 1.69
N ALA A 261 18.02 -0.25 1.91
CA ALA A 261 17.40 -1.50 1.48
C ALA A 261 17.45 -1.62 -0.05
N THR A 262 16.95 -0.60 -0.76
CA THR A 262 16.92 -0.57 -2.24
C THR A 262 18.31 -0.71 -2.85
N VAL A 263 19.29 0.05 -2.37
CA VAL A 263 20.67 -0.02 -2.90
C VAL A 263 21.31 -1.38 -2.61
N THR A 264 21.00 -2.00 -1.48
CA THR A 264 21.46 -3.36 -1.17
C THR A 264 20.91 -4.38 -2.16
N ASP A 265 19.60 -4.33 -2.42
CA ASP A 265 18.96 -5.21 -3.41
C ASP A 265 19.51 -4.97 -4.82
N GLU A 266 19.73 -3.72 -5.20
CA GLU A 266 20.35 -3.35 -6.49
C GLU A 266 21.80 -3.89 -6.62
N ILE A 267 22.60 -3.88 -5.55
CA ILE A 267 23.95 -4.46 -5.54
C ILE A 267 23.89 -5.97 -5.75
N ILE A 268 22.96 -6.65 -5.08
CA ILE A 268 22.77 -8.10 -5.23
C ILE A 268 22.36 -8.45 -6.66
N ASP A 269 21.36 -7.72 -7.23
CA ASP A 269 20.94 -7.92 -8.63
C ASP A 269 22.09 -7.67 -9.63
N LEU A 270 22.87 -6.60 -9.43
CA LEU A 270 24.04 -6.31 -10.27
C LEU A 270 25.07 -7.42 -10.19
N HIS A 271 25.36 -7.93 -8.99
CA HIS A 271 26.29 -9.03 -8.77
C HIS A 271 25.84 -10.28 -9.54
N ASP A 272 24.60 -10.69 -9.38
CA ASP A 272 24.05 -11.88 -10.04
C ASP A 272 24.08 -11.74 -11.57
N ARG A 273 23.74 -10.58 -12.08
CA ARG A 273 23.80 -10.29 -13.53
C ARG A 273 25.22 -10.25 -14.07
N ILE A 274 26.20 -9.77 -13.31
CA ILE A 274 27.61 -9.79 -13.68
C ILE A 274 28.12 -11.23 -13.71
N LEU A 275 27.85 -12.02 -12.66
CA LEU A 275 28.20 -13.43 -12.59
C LEU A 275 27.59 -14.21 -13.77
N GLY A 276 26.30 -14.03 -14.04
CA GLY A 276 25.62 -14.67 -15.16
C GLY A 276 26.31 -14.38 -16.51
N LYS A 277 26.73 -13.13 -16.73
CA LYS A 277 27.50 -12.77 -17.92
C LYS A 277 28.85 -13.48 -17.98
N LEU A 278 29.60 -13.56 -16.87
CA LEU A 278 30.88 -14.22 -16.80
C LEU A 278 30.76 -15.74 -17.08
N PHE A 279 29.77 -16.40 -16.45
CA PHE A 279 29.51 -17.81 -16.70
C PHE A 279 29.11 -18.09 -18.15
N ASN A 280 28.25 -17.26 -18.74
CA ASN A 280 27.86 -17.42 -20.15
C ASN A 280 29.05 -17.19 -21.10
N ALA A 281 29.90 -16.20 -20.82
CA ALA A 281 31.10 -15.96 -21.60
C ALA A 281 32.09 -17.14 -21.48
N ALA A 282 32.33 -17.67 -20.28
CA ALA A 282 33.17 -18.84 -20.04
C ALA A 282 32.62 -20.09 -20.76
N LYS A 283 31.33 -20.36 -20.65
CA LYS A 283 30.64 -21.47 -21.34
C LYS A 283 30.82 -21.36 -22.87
N ASN A 284 30.56 -20.18 -23.43
CA ASN A 284 30.69 -19.97 -24.87
C ASN A 284 32.13 -20.16 -25.35
N LYS A 285 33.12 -19.62 -24.60
CA LYS A 285 34.55 -19.80 -24.89
C LYS A 285 34.91 -21.28 -24.85
N HIS A 286 34.50 -22.01 -23.81
CA HIS A 286 34.76 -23.45 -23.70
C HIS A 286 34.13 -24.22 -24.86
N GLN A 287 32.90 -23.92 -25.23
CA GLN A 287 32.23 -24.58 -26.37
C GLN A 287 32.92 -24.29 -27.70
N GLN A 288 33.37 -23.05 -27.93
CA GLN A 288 34.17 -22.69 -29.11
C GLN A 288 35.46 -23.46 -29.15
N GLN A 289 36.21 -23.54 -28.04
CA GLN A 289 37.45 -24.31 -27.93
C GLN A 289 37.22 -25.79 -28.18
N PHE A 290 36.17 -26.38 -27.63
CA PHE A 290 35.79 -27.78 -27.84
C PHE A 290 35.48 -28.06 -29.32
N GLN A 291 34.71 -27.18 -29.96
CA GLN A 291 34.38 -27.31 -31.39
C GLN A 291 35.63 -27.18 -32.27
N ALA A 292 36.52 -26.24 -31.95
CA ALA A 292 37.78 -26.07 -32.66
C ALA A 292 38.70 -27.32 -32.52
N SER A 293 38.81 -27.84 -31.30
CA SER A 293 39.57 -29.10 -31.03
C SER A 293 38.96 -30.28 -31.79
N GLY A 294 37.63 -30.42 -31.79
CA GLY A 294 36.92 -31.47 -32.54
C GLY A 294 37.18 -31.39 -34.04
N LYS A 295 37.16 -30.19 -34.62
CA LYS A 295 37.53 -29.99 -36.05
C LYS A 295 38.96 -30.40 -36.33
N ALA A 296 39.90 -30.04 -35.46
CA ALA A 296 41.30 -30.42 -35.59
C ALA A 296 41.52 -31.94 -35.49
N ILE A 297 40.85 -32.59 -34.53
CA ILE A 297 40.88 -34.06 -34.40
C ILE A 297 40.29 -34.73 -35.62
N ASN A 298 39.14 -34.30 -36.11
CA ASN A 298 38.55 -34.84 -37.30
C ASN A 298 39.44 -34.67 -38.55
N ALA A 299 40.13 -33.54 -38.68
CA ALA A 299 41.08 -33.35 -39.79
C ALA A 299 42.25 -34.34 -39.71
N LYS A 300 42.78 -34.58 -38.48
CA LYS A 300 43.83 -35.60 -38.27
C LYS A 300 43.34 -37.01 -38.57
N VAL A 301 42.14 -37.40 -38.13
CA VAL A 301 41.54 -38.69 -38.40
C VAL A 301 41.38 -38.91 -39.90
N ARG A 302 40.91 -37.92 -40.66
CA ARG A 302 40.79 -37.97 -42.11
C ARG A 302 42.16 -38.09 -42.78
N LEU A 303 43.16 -37.42 -42.25
CA LEU A 303 44.54 -37.56 -42.76
C LEU A 303 45.04 -38.94 -42.51
N PHE A 304 44.92 -39.54 -41.33
CA PHE A 304 45.29 -40.91 -41.02
C PHE A 304 44.55 -41.91 -41.94
N GLY A 305 43.24 -41.70 -42.17
CA GLY A 305 42.48 -42.52 -43.11
C GLY A 305 43.03 -42.50 -44.54
N ARG A 306 43.42 -41.31 -45.03
CA ARG A 306 44.03 -41.17 -46.38
C ARG A 306 45.43 -41.82 -46.42
N ILE A 307 46.24 -41.69 -45.40
CA ILE A 307 47.55 -42.34 -45.31
C ILE A 307 47.35 -43.87 -45.30
N GLY A 308 46.41 -44.39 -44.46
CA GLY A 308 46.09 -45.83 -44.44
C GLY A 308 45.64 -46.35 -45.78
N GLN A 309 44.77 -45.62 -46.45
CA GLN A 309 44.27 -45.99 -47.80
C GLN A 309 45.46 -46.03 -48.83
N ALA A 310 46.29 -45.01 -48.84
CA ALA A 310 47.49 -44.94 -49.72
C ALA A 310 48.42 -46.09 -49.44
N LEU A 311 48.69 -46.48 -48.20
CA LEU A 311 49.52 -47.61 -47.84
C LEU A 311 48.93 -48.93 -48.33
N ILE A 312 47.64 -49.14 -48.23
CA ILE A 312 46.92 -50.32 -48.73
C ILE A 312 47.06 -50.40 -50.26
N GLU A 313 46.79 -49.29 -50.94
CA GLU A 313 46.85 -49.19 -52.40
C GLU A 313 48.31 -49.46 -52.92
N ALA A 314 49.34 -48.92 -52.27
CA ALA A 314 50.75 -49.17 -52.60
C ALA A 314 51.10 -50.67 -52.44
N LYS A 315 50.61 -51.27 -51.32
CA LYS A 315 50.86 -52.70 -51.09
C LYS A 315 50.15 -53.55 -52.12
N GLN A 316 48.93 -53.23 -52.50
CA GLN A 316 48.18 -53.95 -53.55
C GLN A 316 48.89 -53.81 -54.95
N ALA A 317 49.49 -52.66 -55.20
CA ALA A 317 50.23 -52.39 -56.45
C ALA A 317 51.66 -52.91 -56.46
N GLY A 318 52.09 -53.61 -55.40
CA GLY A 318 53.51 -54.12 -55.31
C GLY A 318 54.58 -53.05 -55.23
N ARG A 319 54.18 -51.77 -54.79
CA ARG A 319 55.09 -50.65 -54.64
C ARG A 319 55.53 -50.49 -53.18
N ASP A 320 56.78 -50.14 -52.95
CA ASP A 320 57.20 -49.77 -51.61
C ASP A 320 56.59 -48.42 -51.24
N PRO A 321 55.77 -48.34 -50.14
CA PRO A 321 55.08 -47.10 -49.73
C PRO A 321 56.03 -46.06 -49.14
N PHE A 322 57.31 -46.41 -48.93
CA PHE A 322 58.36 -45.56 -48.34
C PHE A 322 59.56 -45.32 -49.31
N ALA A 323 59.46 -45.77 -50.51
CA ALA A 323 60.48 -45.54 -51.55
C ALA A 323 60.28 -44.21 -52.29
#